data_f957adad79d26b333ccce84d5ee50f65
#
_entry.id   f957adad79d26b333ccce84d5ee50f65
#
_cell.length_a   1.000
_cell.length_b   1.000
_cell.length_c   1.000
_cell.angle_alpha   90.00
_cell.angle_beta   90.00
_cell.angle_gamma   90.00
#
_symmetry.space_group_name_H-M   'P 1'
#
loop_
_entity.id
_entity.type
_entity.pdbx_description
1 polymer ?
#
loop_
_entity_poly.entity_id
_entity_poly.type
_entity_poly.pdbx_seq_one_letter_code
_entity_poly.pdbx_strand_id
1 'polypeptide(L)'
;MATGLLIGCSEDDFEKSIFGLEETGLDKNSYTYALDAYLEDNFLKSYNVQFIYRMEDLGTDMQKDLVPATYEQSKQLAVLCKYMWYDIYKELAGEKDVFLKKYSPRIIHLTGTPGFNSDGTETLGYATNGTKITLQAVNRLDYNLIEGHYGLNNMFFHTMHHEFTHILDQTISHPQAFNVISTGLYNSDWNSTPDEIAVGNGFVTSYASANNTEDWAETVSNYITKNQADWDEMLDIASYDWEQVDFKDDEERDSLTSLYTKALVYPASYNTDSIGRSFRLGSGEYKWVRKSIVRDQVTGKPVKDEDGKIQYLHNKAIDAIAVINQKVDLAREWLKENYQIDLDLLRKTVQERQYMTDENGNLITKTDGNGKITYVNRLTQPDPQNPEQTLMDSLLKTIDAYAVEK
;
A
#
# COMPACT_ATOMS: atom_id res chain seq x y z
N MET A 1 -68.88 -1.44 20.89
CA MET A 1 -67.59 -1.36 21.55
C MET A 1 -66.96 -2.74 21.46
N ALA A 2 -65.95 -2.94 20.57
CA ALA A 2 -65.21 -4.17 20.45
C ALA A 2 -63.81 -3.87 20.94
N THR A 3 -63.47 -4.43 22.09
CA THR A 3 -62.13 -4.38 22.69
C THR A 3 -61.27 -5.43 22.02
N GLY A 4 -60.38 -5.00 21.13
CA GLY A 4 -59.31 -5.87 20.59
C GLY A 4 -58.20 -6.11 21.62
N LEU A 5 -58.03 -7.36 22.03
CA LEU A 5 -56.84 -7.79 22.76
C LEU A 5 -55.62 -7.78 21.81
N LEU A 6 -54.67 -6.93 22.08
CA LEU A 6 -53.34 -7.06 21.55
C LEU A 6 -52.62 -8.20 22.33
N ILE A 7 -52.48 -9.35 21.71
CA ILE A 7 -51.58 -10.39 22.19
C ILE A 7 -50.18 -9.92 21.79
N GLY A 8 -49.42 -9.43 22.76
CA GLY A 8 -48.00 -9.20 22.57
C GLY A 8 -47.30 -10.56 22.37
N CYS A 9 -46.49 -10.67 21.32
CA CYS A 9 -45.55 -11.78 21.23
C CYS A 9 -44.65 -11.72 22.47
N SER A 10 -44.66 -12.80 23.27
CA SER A 10 -43.65 -13.01 24.28
C SER A 10 -42.31 -13.07 23.56
N GLU A 11 -41.31 -12.35 24.06
CA GLU A 11 -39.93 -12.61 23.71
C GLU A 11 -39.64 -14.06 24.13
N ASP A 12 -39.59 -14.94 23.14
CA ASP A 12 -39.03 -16.23 23.37
C ASP A 12 -37.52 -16.01 23.65
N ASP A 13 -37.11 -16.31 24.89
CA ASP A 13 -35.74 -16.38 25.27
C ASP A 13 -35.05 -17.46 24.40
N PHE A 14 -34.37 -17.02 23.34
CA PHE A 14 -33.48 -17.89 22.57
C PHE A 14 -32.23 -18.24 23.40
N GLU A 15 -32.40 -18.90 24.53
CA GLU A 15 -31.28 -19.28 25.38
C GLU A 15 -30.38 -20.36 24.76
N LYS A 16 -30.80 -21.03 23.69
CA LYS A 16 -29.95 -22.00 22.98
C LYS A 16 -30.19 -21.97 21.49
N SER A 17 -29.12 -21.85 20.73
CA SER A 17 -29.15 -22.08 19.28
C SER A 17 -29.67 -23.48 18.99
N ILE A 18 -30.66 -23.62 18.08
CA ILE A 18 -31.16 -24.92 17.60
C ILE A 18 -30.08 -25.78 16.95
N PHE A 19 -28.92 -25.22 16.65
CA PHE A 19 -27.75 -25.90 16.08
C PHE A 19 -26.75 -26.40 17.16
N GLY A 20 -27.11 -26.31 18.45
CA GLY A 20 -26.26 -26.81 19.53
C GLY A 20 -24.92 -26.05 19.64
N LEU A 21 -24.86 -24.84 19.13
CA LEU A 21 -23.70 -23.96 19.34
C LEU A 21 -23.74 -23.51 20.80
N GLU A 22 -23.29 -24.37 21.71
CA GLU A 22 -22.64 -23.88 22.91
C GLU A 22 -21.61 -22.88 22.44
N GLU A 23 -21.37 -21.79 23.19
CA GLU A 23 -20.29 -20.85 22.89
C GLU A 23 -19.10 -21.67 22.42
N THR A 24 -18.88 -21.72 21.10
CA THR A 24 -17.77 -22.45 20.50
C THR A 24 -16.55 -21.63 20.78
N GLY A 25 -16.06 -21.76 22.02
CA GLY A 25 -14.75 -21.27 22.37
C GLY A 25 -13.75 -21.88 21.40
N LEU A 26 -12.68 -21.17 21.12
CA LEU A 26 -11.61 -21.66 20.25
C LEU A 26 -11.16 -23.04 20.70
N ASP A 27 -10.97 -23.98 19.75
CA ASP A 27 -10.49 -25.31 20.06
C ASP A 27 -9.04 -25.27 20.57
N LYS A 28 -8.88 -25.45 21.87
CA LYS A 28 -7.57 -25.47 22.56
C LYS A 28 -6.64 -26.59 22.10
N ASN A 29 -7.16 -27.60 21.43
CA ASN A 29 -6.36 -28.70 20.90
C ASN A 29 -5.90 -28.45 19.47
N SER A 30 -6.44 -27.41 18.81
CA SER A 30 -6.01 -27.04 17.47
C SER A 30 -4.56 -26.52 17.49
N TYR A 31 -3.78 -26.92 16.49
CA TYR A 31 -2.43 -26.38 16.31
C TYR A 31 -2.43 -24.87 15.99
N THR A 32 -3.58 -24.33 15.58
CA THR A 32 -3.77 -22.91 15.25
C THR A 32 -4.27 -22.09 16.43
N TYR A 33 -4.57 -22.73 17.58
CA TYR A 33 -5.22 -22.10 18.73
C TYR A 33 -4.55 -20.78 19.15
N ALA A 34 -3.21 -20.77 19.24
CA ALA A 34 -2.49 -19.57 19.66
C ALA A 34 -2.74 -18.36 18.72
N LEU A 35 -2.71 -18.57 17.41
CA LEU A 35 -3.02 -17.53 16.45
C LEU A 35 -4.50 -17.13 16.52
N ASP A 36 -5.42 -18.12 16.59
CA ASP A 36 -6.85 -17.85 16.64
C ASP A 36 -7.21 -17.00 17.89
N ALA A 37 -6.63 -17.33 19.05
CA ALA A 37 -6.82 -16.57 20.30
C ALA A 37 -6.20 -15.16 20.23
N TYR A 38 -5.00 -15.05 19.63
CA TYR A 38 -4.38 -13.75 19.39
C TYR A 38 -5.25 -12.86 18.51
N LEU A 39 -5.81 -13.40 17.41
CA LEU A 39 -6.67 -12.67 16.50
C LEU A 39 -7.99 -12.26 17.14
N GLU A 40 -8.58 -13.15 17.94
CA GLU A 40 -9.79 -12.86 18.70
C GLU A 40 -9.59 -11.67 19.65
N ASP A 41 -8.51 -11.65 20.42
CA ASP A 41 -8.27 -10.60 21.41
C ASP A 41 -7.82 -9.28 20.78
N ASN A 42 -6.87 -9.34 19.82
CA ASN A 42 -6.24 -8.16 19.28
C ASN A 42 -7.00 -7.49 18.14
N PHE A 43 -7.93 -8.18 17.49
CA PHE A 43 -8.71 -7.65 16.38
C PHE A 43 -10.22 -7.75 16.63
N LEU A 44 -10.77 -8.93 16.92
CA LEU A 44 -12.21 -9.10 17.03
C LEU A 44 -12.77 -8.39 18.27
N LYS A 45 -12.29 -8.71 19.46
CA LYS A 45 -12.74 -8.09 20.71
C LYS A 45 -12.33 -6.61 20.81
N SER A 46 -11.10 -6.30 20.32
CA SER A 46 -10.56 -4.94 20.41
C SER A 46 -11.23 -3.96 19.46
N TYR A 47 -11.50 -4.36 18.21
CA TYR A 47 -11.91 -3.44 17.13
C TYR A 47 -13.13 -3.91 16.34
N ASN A 48 -13.72 -5.08 16.69
CA ASN A 48 -14.79 -5.73 15.92
C ASN A 48 -14.36 -6.03 14.47
N VAL A 49 -13.13 -6.54 14.32
CA VAL A 49 -12.52 -6.90 13.04
C VAL A 49 -12.28 -8.40 13.01
N GLN A 50 -12.88 -9.08 12.06
CA GLN A 50 -12.61 -10.49 11.81
C GLN A 50 -11.37 -10.61 10.89
N PHE A 51 -10.34 -11.27 11.40
CA PHE A 51 -9.11 -11.53 10.64
C PHE A 51 -9.15 -12.97 10.12
N ILE A 52 -9.38 -13.13 8.80
CA ILE A 52 -9.60 -14.43 8.16
C ILE A 52 -8.35 -14.81 7.37
N TYR A 53 -7.63 -15.82 7.84
CA TYR A 53 -6.46 -16.37 7.16
C TYR A 53 -6.72 -17.76 6.55
N ARG A 54 -7.79 -18.42 6.97
CA ARG A 54 -8.27 -19.66 6.35
C ARG A 54 -9.16 -19.30 5.18
N MET A 55 -8.92 -19.93 4.05
CA MET A 55 -9.73 -19.72 2.86
C MET A 55 -11.10 -20.36 3.08
N GLU A 56 -12.14 -19.57 2.94
CA GLU A 56 -13.52 -20.03 3.01
C GLU A 56 -14.08 -20.18 1.59
N ASP A 57 -14.93 -21.20 1.38
CA ASP A 57 -15.58 -21.44 0.07
C ASP A 57 -16.54 -20.31 -0.31
N LEU A 58 -17.11 -19.63 0.69
CA LEU A 58 -18.04 -18.51 0.49
C LEU A 58 -17.29 -17.16 0.58
N GLY A 59 -17.44 -16.32 -0.44
CA GLY A 59 -16.85 -14.98 -0.47
C GLY A 59 -15.44 -14.90 -1.04
N THR A 60 -14.90 -16.01 -1.55
CA THR A 60 -13.67 -16.05 -2.35
C THR A 60 -14.02 -15.79 -3.82
N ASP A 61 -13.16 -15.07 -4.53
CA ASP A 61 -13.34 -14.83 -5.97
C ASP A 61 -13.14 -16.14 -6.75
N MET A 62 -14.24 -16.78 -7.12
CA MET A 62 -14.25 -18.04 -7.84
C MET A 62 -13.74 -17.96 -9.28
N GLN A 63 -13.45 -16.76 -9.78
CA GLN A 63 -12.88 -16.56 -11.12
C GLN A 63 -11.34 -16.55 -11.10
N LYS A 64 -10.73 -16.62 -9.92
CA LYS A 64 -9.27 -16.57 -9.72
C LYS A 64 -8.79 -17.85 -9.05
N ASP A 65 -7.66 -18.37 -9.52
CA ASP A 65 -6.98 -19.51 -8.90
C ASP A 65 -6.23 -19.05 -7.65
N LEU A 66 -6.93 -18.98 -6.52
CA LEU A 66 -6.39 -18.55 -5.23
C LEU A 66 -6.03 -19.76 -4.38
N VAL A 67 -4.92 -19.68 -3.64
CA VAL A 67 -4.55 -20.65 -2.62
C VAL A 67 -4.60 -20.01 -1.22
N PRO A 68 -4.78 -20.81 -0.15
CA PRO A 68 -4.76 -20.29 1.21
C PRO A 68 -3.41 -19.65 1.56
N ALA A 69 -3.46 -18.65 2.45
CA ALA A 69 -2.25 -18.18 3.13
C ALA A 69 -1.70 -19.28 4.04
N THR A 70 -0.39 -19.45 4.09
CA THR A 70 0.22 -20.40 5.01
C THR A 70 0.07 -19.91 6.46
N TYR A 71 0.11 -20.83 7.39
CA TYR A 71 -0.01 -20.51 8.83
C TYR A 71 1.10 -19.55 9.28
N GLU A 72 2.34 -19.80 8.87
CA GLU A 72 3.49 -18.98 9.30
C GLU A 72 3.44 -17.56 8.72
N GLN A 73 3.14 -17.39 7.43
CA GLN A 73 2.98 -16.06 6.86
C GLN A 73 1.74 -15.33 7.43
N SER A 74 0.68 -16.07 7.78
CA SER A 74 -0.49 -15.49 8.45
C SER A 74 -0.14 -14.96 9.85
N LYS A 75 0.66 -15.68 10.63
CA LYS A 75 1.20 -15.21 11.92
C LYS A 75 2.01 -13.93 11.73
N GLN A 76 2.95 -13.93 10.76
CA GLN A 76 3.79 -12.79 10.47
C GLN A 76 2.96 -11.56 10.10
N LEU A 77 2.02 -11.71 9.15
CA LEU A 77 1.21 -10.57 8.71
C LEU A 77 0.28 -10.07 9.83
N ALA A 78 -0.25 -10.94 10.67
CA ALA A 78 -1.11 -10.56 11.79
C ALA A 78 -0.37 -9.64 12.78
N VAL A 79 0.83 -10.02 13.22
CA VAL A 79 1.62 -9.19 14.14
C VAL A 79 2.09 -7.89 13.47
N LEU A 80 2.42 -7.94 12.18
CA LEU A 80 2.80 -6.76 11.41
C LEU A 80 1.63 -5.80 11.22
N CYS A 81 0.43 -6.28 10.88
CA CYS A 81 -0.77 -5.45 10.82
C CYS A 81 -1.04 -4.74 12.14
N LYS A 82 -0.90 -5.47 13.27
CA LYS A 82 -1.06 -4.85 14.58
C LYS A 82 0.01 -3.80 14.82
N TYR A 83 1.29 -4.12 14.67
CA TYR A 83 2.42 -3.27 15.01
C TYR A 83 2.57 -2.05 14.08
N MET A 84 2.45 -2.25 12.75
CA MET A 84 2.74 -1.22 11.73
C MET A 84 1.50 -0.45 11.28
N TRP A 85 0.29 -0.83 11.74
CA TRP A 85 -0.93 -0.16 11.32
C TRP A 85 -1.88 0.11 12.50
N TYR A 86 -2.44 -0.93 13.18
CA TYR A 86 -3.43 -0.74 14.25
C TYR A 86 -2.90 0.04 15.44
N ASP A 87 -1.72 -0.31 15.94
CA ASP A 87 -1.12 0.36 17.11
C ASP A 87 -0.77 1.82 16.79
N ILE A 88 -0.38 2.13 15.54
CA ILE A 88 -0.10 3.50 15.11
C ILE A 88 -1.37 4.35 15.12
N TYR A 89 -2.45 3.89 14.49
CA TYR A 89 -3.71 4.64 14.49
C TYR A 89 -4.31 4.76 15.88
N LYS A 90 -4.21 3.71 16.71
CA LYS A 90 -4.61 3.77 18.11
C LYS A 90 -3.84 4.84 18.90
N GLU A 91 -2.57 5.03 18.58
CA GLU A 91 -1.69 5.99 19.25
C GLU A 91 -1.97 7.43 18.82
N LEU A 92 -2.26 7.66 17.56
CA LEU A 92 -2.31 8.97 16.94
C LEU A 92 -3.71 9.56 16.77
N ALA A 93 -4.75 8.74 16.67
CA ALA A 93 -6.11 9.24 16.50
C ALA A 93 -6.62 9.93 17.77
N GLY A 94 -7.40 11.00 17.59
CA GLY A 94 -7.90 11.82 18.71
C GLY A 94 -8.77 11.07 19.71
N GLU A 95 -9.60 10.14 19.24
CA GLU A 95 -10.46 9.26 20.05
C GLU A 95 -9.89 7.84 20.11
N LYS A 96 -8.73 7.68 20.75
CA LYS A 96 -7.88 6.48 20.74
C LYS A 96 -8.61 5.13 20.85
N ASP A 97 -9.60 5.04 21.75
CA ASP A 97 -10.34 3.79 21.98
C ASP A 97 -11.58 3.61 21.07
N VAL A 98 -12.03 4.68 20.44
CA VAL A 98 -13.26 4.71 19.63
C VAL A 98 -12.96 4.71 18.14
N PHE A 99 -11.90 5.38 17.72
CA PHE A 99 -11.57 5.58 16.30
C PHE A 99 -11.50 4.26 15.53
N LEU A 100 -10.64 3.34 15.95
CA LEU A 100 -10.50 2.06 15.26
C LEU A 100 -11.76 1.19 15.37
N LYS A 101 -12.49 1.23 16.50
CA LYS A 101 -13.78 0.52 16.62
C LYS A 101 -14.81 1.01 15.62
N LYS A 102 -14.79 2.31 15.31
CA LYS A 102 -15.74 2.96 14.41
C LYS A 102 -15.35 2.77 12.94
N TYR A 103 -14.10 2.97 12.61
CA TYR A 103 -13.62 3.12 11.22
C TYR A 103 -12.86 1.92 10.67
N SER A 104 -12.39 0.96 11.48
CA SER A 104 -11.72 -0.23 10.97
C SER A 104 -12.57 -0.99 9.95
N PRO A 105 -11.95 -1.60 8.94
CA PRO A 105 -12.64 -2.60 8.14
C PRO A 105 -13.22 -3.68 9.06
N ARG A 106 -14.33 -4.29 8.68
CA ARG A 106 -14.92 -5.37 9.50
C ARG A 106 -14.26 -6.70 9.26
N ILE A 107 -13.63 -6.86 8.10
CA ILE A 107 -12.95 -8.09 7.70
C ILE A 107 -11.59 -7.72 7.11
N ILE A 108 -10.55 -8.40 7.58
CA ILE A 108 -9.25 -8.52 6.89
C ILE A 108 -9.15 -9.98 6.44
N HIS A 109 -9.09 -10.20 5.14
CA HIS A 109 -9.05 -11.52 4.53
C HIS A 109 -7.72 -11.75 3.82
N LEU A 110 -7.08 -12.88 4.06
CA LEU A 110 -5.79 -13.24 3.49
C LEU A 110 -5.93 -14.30 2.42
N THR A 111 -5.24 -14.13 1.29
CA THR A 111 -5.01 -15.19 0.31
C THR A 111 -3.52 -15.39 0.06
N GLY A 112 -3.12 -16.62 -0.20
CA GLY A 112 -1.70 -16.98 -0.34
C GLY A 112 -1.08 -16.55 -1.67
N THR A 113 -1.88 -16.53 -2.75
CA THR A 113 -1.45 -16.09 -4.09
C THR A 113 -2.03 -14.73 -4.43
N PRO A 114 -1.41 -13.98 -5.37
CA PRO A 114 -2.06 -12.82 -5.96
C PRO A 114 -3.27 -13.25 -6.80
N GLY A 115 -4.17 -12.31 -7.04
CA GLY A 115 -5.23 -12.50 -8.03
C GLY A 115 -4.68 -12.23 -9.43
N PHE A 116 -4.53 -13.28 -10.24
CA PHE A 116 -4.11 -13.12 -11.62
C PHE A 116 -5.27 -12.63 -12.48
N ASN A 117 -5.06 -11.55 -13.20
CA ASN A 117 -6.02 -11.00 -14.14
C ASN A 117 -5.80 -11.59 -15.55
N SER A 118 -6.83 -11.56 -16.41
CA SER A 118 -6.77 -12.08 -17.77
C SER A 118 -5.74 -11.37 -18.67
N ASP A 119 -5.38 -10.13 -18.33
CA ASP A 119 -4.35 -9.35 -19.00
C ASP A 119 -2.92 -9.65 -18.51
N GLY A 120 -2.78 -10.58 -17.55
CA GLY A 120 -1.51 -10.98 -16.96
C GLY A 120 -1.00 -10.06 -15.85
N THR A 121 -1.78 -9.07 -15.43
CA THR A 121 -1.47 -8.26 -14.25
C THR A 121 -1.81 -9.02 -12.97
N GLU A 122 -1.17 -8.64 -11.86
CA GLU A 122 -1.42 -9.20 -10.53
C GLU A 122 -2.16 -8.17 -9.66
N THR A 123 -3.21 -8.62 -8.98
CA THR A 123 -3.86 -7.86 -7.91
C THR A 123 -3.24 -8.29 -6.58
N LEU A 124 -2.69 -7.36 -5.81
CA LEU A 124 -2.07 -7.62 -4.50
C LEU A 124 -3.04 -7.39 -3.32
N GLY A 125 -4.12 -6.67 -3.56
CA GLY A 125 -5.17 -6.44 -2.58
C GLY A 125 -6.29 -5.58 -3.14
N TYR A 126 -7.41 -5.58 -2.46
CA TYR A 126 -8.57 -4.74 -2.80
C TYR A 126 -9.53 -4.68 -1.61
N ALA A 127 -10.34 -3.62 -1.56
CA ALA A 127 -11.49 -3.60 -0.65
C ALA A 127 -12.79 -3.90 -1.37
N THR A 128 -13.73 -4.38 -0.59
CA THR A 128 -15.10 -4.59 -1.03
C THR A 128 -16.05 -3.76 -0.16
N ASN A 129 -16.72 -2.79 -0.78
CA ASN A 129 -17.76 -1.96 -0.16
C ASN A 129 -17.34 -1.29 1.17
N GLY A 130 -16.06 -0.92 1.33
CA GLY A 130 -15.54 -0.26 2.53
C GLY A 130 -15.62 -1.09 3.83
N THR A 131 -15.89 -2.40 3.73
CA THR A 131 -16.06 -3.26 4.91
C THR A 131 -15.05 -4.38 5.00
N LYS A 132 -14.50 -4.82 3.87
CA LYS A 132 -13.56 -5.94 3.78
C LYS A 132 -12.33 -5.50 3.00
N ILE A 133 -11.16 -5.67 3.59
CA ILE A 133 -9.86 -5.58 2.91
C ILE A 133 -9.37 -7.00 2.66
N THR A 134 -9.04 -7.32 1.40
CA THR A 134 -8.40 -8.58 1.03
C THR A 134 -6.94 -8.32 0.72
N LEU A 135 -6.04 -8.94 1.46
CA LEU A 135 -4.60 -8.91 1.23
C LEU A 135 -4.20 -10.20 0.54
N GLN A 136 -3.65 -10.08 -0.66
CA GLN A 136 -3.29 -11.21 -1.51
C GLN A 136 -1.78 -11.44 -1.52
N ALA A 137 -1.34 -12.55 -2.12
CA ALA A 137 0.07 -12.92 -2.21
C ALA A 137 0.80 -13.08 -0.86
N VAL A 138 0.08 -13.38 0.22
CA VAL A 138 0.64 -13.47 1.58
C VAL A 138 1.76 -14.51 1.67
N ASN A 139 1.74 -15.57 0.83
CA ASN A 139 2.83 -16.55 0.78
C ASN A 139 4.15 -16.01 0.22
N ARG A 140 4.14 -14.79 -0.34
CA ARG A 140 5.36 -14.07 -0.78
C ARG A 140 5.88 -13.09 0.29
N LEU A 141 5.24 -13.02 1.47
CA LEU A 141 5.66 -12.12 2.53
C LEU A 141 7.10 -12.39 2.94
N ASP A 142 7.93 -11.37 2.85
CA ASP A 142 9.30 -11.33 3.36
C ASP A 142 9.50 -10.05 4.19
N TYR A 143 9.50 -10.20 5.51
CA TYR A 143 9.68 -9.06 6.42
C TYR A 143 11.10 -8.47 6.41
N ASN A 144 12.05 -9.10 5.73
CA ASN A 144 13.37 -8.51 5.50
C ASN A 144 13.33 -7.35 4.49
N LEU A 145 12.27 -7.28 3.68
CA LEU A 145 12.08 -6.27 2.64
C LEU A 145 10.96 -5.30 3.05
N ILE A 146 11.29 -4.06 3.34
CA ILE A 146 10.28 -3.01 3.57
C ILE A 146 9.87 -2.38 2.24
N GLU A 147 10.83 -2.07 1.39
CA GLU A 147 10.66 -1.39 0.12
C GLU A 147 10.87 -2.32 -1.08
N GLY A 148 10.54 -1.80 -2.26
CA GLY A 148 10.66 -2.51 -3.53
C GLY A 148 9.41 -3.32 -3.86
N HIS A 149 9.44 -3.97 -5.02
CA HIS A 149 8.28 -4.67 -5.58
C HIS A 149 7.67 -5.73 -4.64
N TYR A 150 8.51 -6.45 -3.91
CA TYR A 150 8.08 -7.46 -2.92
C TYR A 150 8.20 -6.97 -1.48
N GLY A 151 8.44 -5.68 -1.26
CA GLY A 151 8.52 -5.10 0.08
C GLY A 151 7.17 -5.01 0.76
N LEU A 152 7.17 -5.00 2.10
CA LEU A 152 5.96 -4.96 2.91
C LEU A 152 5.06 -3.77 2.57
N ASN A 153 5.65 -2.61 2.26
CA ASN A 153 4.89 -1.43 1.89
C ASN A 153 4.11 -1.67 0.60
N ASN A 154 4.76 -2.11 -0.46
CA ASN A 154 4.11 -2.34 -1.74
C ASN A 154 3.12 -3.51 -1.72
N MET A 155 3.46 -4.59 -1.00
CA MET A 155 2.62 -5.78 -0.96
C MET A 155 1.37 -5.63 -0.08
N PHE A 156 1.47 -4.87 1.03
CA PHE A 156 0.43 -4.89 2.05
C PHE A 156 0.06 -3.50 2.61
N PHE A 157 1.03 -2.71 3.08
CA PHE A 157 0.70 -1.52 3.86
C PHE A 157 0.19 -0.36 3.01
N HIS A 158 0.69 -0.21 1.78
CA HIS A 158 0.11 0.72 0.83
C HIS A 158 -1.38 0.42 0.61
N THR A 159 -1.72 -0.83 0.27
CA THR A 159 -3.12 -1.26 0.11
C THR A 159 -3.94 -1.01 1.37
N MET A 160 -3.42 -1.33 2.56
CA MET A 160 -4.14 -1.09 3.81
C MET A 160 -4.44 0.40 4.04
N HIS A 161 -3.49 1.28 3.82
CA HIS A 161 -3.71 2.73 3.95
C HIS A 161 -4.62 3.28 2.85
N HIS A 162 -4.49 2.78 1.63
CA HIS A 162 -5.34 3.15 0.49
C HIS A 162 -6.82 2.84 0.78
N GLU A 163 -7.10 1.60 1.11
CA GLU A 163 -8.47 1.14 1.38
C GLU A 163 -9.06 1.78 2.64
N PHE A 164 -8.21 2.00 3.64
CA PHE A 164 -8.65 2.71 4.84
C PHE A 164 -8.98 4.18 4.54
N THR A 165 -8.26 4.82 3.62
CA THR A 165 -8.60 6.16 3.16
C THR A 165 -9.97 6.20 2.50
N HIS A 166 -10.31 5.19 1.68
CA HIS A 166 -11.67 5.06 1.14
C HIS A 166 -12.74 4.89 2.21
N ILE A 167 -12.47 4.10 3.27
CA ILE A 167 -13.40 3.93 4.39
C ILE A 167 -13.65 5.26 5.11
N LEU A 168 -12.61 6.02 5.35
CA LEU A 168 -12.72 7.34 5.97
C LEU A 168 -13.47 8.32 5.05
N ASP A 169 -13.16 8.32 3.76
CA ASP A 169 -13.79 9.18 2.74
C ASP A 169 -15.28 8.89 2.57
N GLN A 170 -15.71 7.64 2.64
CA GLN A 170 -17.12 7.25 2.63
C GLN A 170 -17.88 7.77 3.85
N THR A 171 -17.19 8.04 4.95
CA THR A 171 -17.81 8.58 6.17
C THR A 171 -17.87 10.10 6.12
N ILE A 172 -16.79 10.75 5.75
CA ILE A 172 -16.68 12.20 5.56
C ILE A 172 -15.91 12.43 4.27
N SER A 173 -16.61 12.88 3.23
CA SER A 173 -16.02 13.07 1.91
C SER A 173 -14.83 14.03 1.93
N HIS A 174 -13.83 13.72 1.12
CA HIS A 174 -12.67 14.59 0.91
C HIS A 174 -13.08 15.96 0.34
N PRO A 175 -12.23 16.99 0.48
CA PRO A 175 -12.58 18.36 0.07
C PRO A 175 -12.89 18.45 -1.42
N GLN A 176 -13.98 19.15 -1.78
CA GLN A 176 -14.33 19.41 -3.18
C GLN A 176 -13.22 20.13 -3.95
N ALA A 177 -12.36 20.89 -3.25
CA ALA A 177 -11.19 21.53 -3.84
C ALA A 177 -10.22 20.52 -4.45
N PHE A 178 -10.11 19.30 -3.92
CA PHE A 178 -9.29 18.24 -4.48
C PHE A 178 -9.80 17.80 -5.86
N ASN A 179 -11.10 17.64 -6.01
CA ASN A 179 -11.72 17.14 -7.23
C ASN A 179 -11.48 18.00 -8.47
N VAL A 180 -11.12 19.28 -8.29
CA VAL A 180 -10.91 20.20 -9.40
C VAL A 180 -9.45 20.30 -9.82
N ILE A 181 -8.49 19.86 -8.98
CA ILE A 181 -7.05 20.03 -9.23
C ILE A 181 -6.63 19.32 -10.52
N SER A 182 -7.02 18.06 -10.68
CA SER A 182 -6.63 17.22 -11.82
C SER A 182 -7.75 17.06 -12.85
N THR A 183 -8.75 17.97 -12.86
CA THR A 183 -9.85 17.90 -13.83
C THR A 183 -9.34 17.92 -15.26
N GLY A 184 -9.79 16.94 -16.06
CA GLY A 184 -9.39 16.79 -17.47
C GLY A 184 -8.09 15.99 -17.68
N LEU A 185 -7.43 15.55 -16.60
CA LEU A 185 -6.22 14.72 -16.65
C LEU A 185 -6.49 13.27 -16.28
N TYR A 186 -7.68 12.96 -15.73
CA TYR A 186 -8.05 11.59 -15.40
C TYR A 186 -8.19 10.73 -16.66
N ASN A 187 -7.71 9.50 -16.59
CA ASN A 187 -7.65 8.55 -17.69
C ASN A 187 -8.16 7.18 -17.28
N SER A 188 -9.25 6.71 -17.87
CA SER A 188 -9.78 5.38 -17.62
C SER A 188 -8.85 4.25 -18.08
N ASP A 189 -7.89 4.55 -18.96
CA ASP A 189 -6.87 3.62 -19.46
C ASP A 189 -5.54 3.82 -18.70
N TRP A 190 -5.63 4.06 -17.40
CA TRP A 190 -4.50 4.32 -16.52
C TRP A 190 -3.45 3.19 -16.51
N ASN A 191 -3.90 1.93 -16.66
CA ASN A 191 -3.02 0.75 -16.65
C ASN A 191 -2.09 0.68 -17.87
N SER A 192 -2.37 1.43 -18.94
CA SER A 192 -1.48 1.61 -20.09
C SER A 192 -0.67 2.89 -20.03
N THR A 193 -0.81 3.67 -18.95
CA THR A 193 -0.07 4.91 -18.71
C THR A 193 1.11 4.63 -17.78
N PRO A 194 2.35 4.95 -18.16
CA PRO A 194 3.50 4.84 -17.27
C PRO A 194 3.39 5.76 -16.05
N ASP A 195 3.94 5.32 -14.92
CA ASP A 195 3.97 6.14 -13.71
C ASP A 195 4.66 7.48 -13.93
N GLU A 196 5.74 7.53 -14.71
CA GLU A 196 6.47 8.77 -14.99
C GLU A 196 5.59 9.81 -15.69
N ILE A 197 4.74 9.37 -16.63
CA ILE A 197 3.82 10.28 -17.33
C ILE A 197 2.72 10.75 -16.38
N ALA A 198 2.17 9.87 -15.57
CA ALA A 198 1.16 10.22 -14.58
C ALA A 198 1.73 11.19 -13.53
N VAL A 199 2.94 10.92 -13.02
CA VAL A 199 3.62 11.76 -12.05
C VAL A 199 3.97 13.13 -12.63
N GLY A 200 4.41 13.21 -13.90
CA GLY A 200 4.60 14.46 -14.62
C GLY A 200 3.30 15.27 -14.78
N ASN A 201 2.13 14.64 -14.67
CA ASN A 201 0.82 15.28 -14.68
C ASN A 201 0.28 15.61 -13.28
N GLY A 202 1.07 15.41 -12.21
CA GLY A 202 0.69 15.74 -10.84
C GLY A 202 -0.09 14.65 -10.11
N PHE A 203 0.00 13.41 -10.57
CA PHE A 203 -0.44 12.23 -9.83
C PHE A 203 0.72 11.59 -9.08
N VAL A 204 0.46 10.78 -8.07
CA VAL A 204 1.52 10.06 -7.33
C VAL A 204 1.83 8.69 -7.93
N THR A 205 0.91 8.13 -8.72
CA THR A 205 1.03 6.86 -9.47
C THR A 205 0.16 6.93 -10.73
N SER A 206 0.33 5.99 -11.65
CA SER A 206 -0.59 5.84 -12.78
C SER A 206 -2.00 5.52 -12.31
N TYR A 207 -2.16 4.71 -11.28
CA TYR A 207 -3.47 4.35 -10.72
C TYR A 207 -4.20 5.57 -10.13
N ALA A 208 -3.50 6.52 -9.55
CA ALA A 208 -4.08 7.80 -9.12
C ALA A 208 -4.79 8.53 -10.28
N SER A 209 -4.35 8.35 -11.53
CA SER A 209 -4.99 8.98 -12.69
C SER A 209 -6.31 8.33 -13.12
N ALA A 210 -6.76 7.23 -12.50
CA ALA A 210 -7.99 6.55 -12.87
C ALA A 210 -9.24 7.42 -12.65
N ASN A 211 -9.33 8.03 -11.49
CA ASN A 211 -10.39 8.96 -11.11
C ASN A 211 -10.03 9.69 -9.81
N ASN A 212 -10.84 10.67 -9.42
CA ASN A 212 -10.56 11.51 -8.25
C ASN A 212 -10.59 10.78 -6.91
N THR A 213 -11.34 9.70 -6.78
CA THR A 213 -11.42 8.92 -5.55
C THR A 213 -10.16 8.08 -5.36
N GLU A 214 -9.66 7.48 -6.46
CA GLU A 214 -8.39 6.76 -6.45
C GLU A 214 -7.20 7.72 -6.26
N ASP A 215 -7.24 8.89 -6.91
CA ASP A 215 -6.23 9.93 -6.73
C ASP A 215 -6.11 10.36 -5.25
N TRP A 216 -7.25 10.51 -4.58
CA TRP A 216 -7.30 10.81 -3.15
C TRP A 216 -6.64 9.71 -2.31
N ALA A 217 -7.08 8.47 -2.49
CA ALA A 217 -6.57 7.34 -1.72
C ALA A 217 -5.09 7.05 -2.00
N GLU A 218 -4.67 7.12 -3.26
CA GLU A 218 -3.28 6.99 -3.68
C GLU A 218 -2.40 8.11 -3.09
N THR A 219 -2.87 9.36 -3.15
CA THR A 219 -2.11 10.50 -2.58
C THR A 219 -1.84 10.28 -1.09
N VAL A 220 -2.85 9.91 -0.31
CA VAL A 220 -2.71 9.69 1.13
C VAL A 220 -1.82 8.47 1.42
N SER A 221 -2.09 7.34 0.79
CA SER A 221 -1.38 6.09 1.07
C SER A 221 0.09 6.14 0.65
N ASN A 222 0.40 6.71 -0.52
CA ASN A 222 1.78 6.91 -0.97
C ASN A 222 2.54 7.89 -0.07
N TYR A 223 1.90 8.97 0.37
CA TYR A 223 2.53 9.91 1.29
C TYR A 223 2.89 9.25 2.62
N ILE A 224 2.03 8.39 3.16
CA ILE A 224 2.27 7.67 4.41
C ILE A 224 3.39 6.63 4.24
N THR A 225 3.37 5.83 3.18
CA THR A 225 4.19 4.62 3.06
C THR A 225 5.53 4.84 2.37
N LYS A 226 5.62 5.76 1.40
CA LYS A 226 6.93 6.05 0.75
C LYS A 226 7.88 6.69 1.75
N ASN A 227 9.08 6.14 1.90
CA ASN A 227 10.14 6.79 2.65
C ASN A 227 10.58 8.10 1.97
N GLN A 228 11.42 8.89 2.64
CA GLN A 228 11.80 10.21 2.12
C GLN A 228 12.56 10.11 0.79
N ALA A 229 13.45 9.15 0.62
CA ALA A 229 14.22 9.00 -0.60
C ALA A 229 13.33 8.63 -1.80
N ASP A 230 12.38 7.69 -1.61
CA ASP A 230 11.45 7.30 -2.67
C ASP A 230 10.41 8.41 -2.97
N TRP A 231 10.05 9.23 -1.97
CA TRP A 231 9.21 10.40 -2.18
C TRP A 231 9.95 11.49 -2.97
N ASP A 232 11.21 11.77 -2.62
CA ASP A 232 12.05 12.75 -3.32
C ASP A 232 12.34 12.30 -4.77
N GLU A 233 12.56 10.98 -4.99
CA GLU A 233 12.70 10.42 -6.34
C GLU A 233 11.42 10.64 -7.16
N MET A 234 10.24 10.45 -6.59
CA MET A 234 8.96 10.72 -7.24
C MET A 234 8.82 12.22 -7.59
N LEU A 235 9.19 13.12 -6.70
CA LEU A 235 9.17 14.56 -6.98
C LEU A 235 10.20 14.97 -8.03
N ASP A 236 11.38 14.32 -8.10
CA ASP A 236 12.32 14.51 -9.21
C ASP A 236 11.68 14.08 -10.54
N ILE A 237 11.01 12.92 -10.58
CA ILE A 237 10.25 12.48 -11.76
C ILE A 237 9.21 13.53 -12.15
N ALA A 238 8.47 14.10 -11.20
CA ALA A 238 7.45 15.13 -11.44
C ALA A 238 8.01 16.41 -12.07
N SER A 239 9.31 16.68 -11.90
CA SER A 239 9.95 17.90 -12.41
C SER A 239 10.21 17.90 -13.92
N TYR A 240 10.11 16.76 -14.59
CA TYR A 240 10.44 16.60 -15.99
C TYR A 240 9.21 16.30 -16.86
N ASP A 241 9.28 16.71 -18.12
CA ASP A 241 8.41 16.18 -19.16
C ASP A 241 8.87 14.77 -19.56
N TRP A 242 7.92 13.90 -19.82
CA TRP A 242 8.16 12.52 -20.23
C TRP A 242 7.51 12.24 -21.57
N GLU A 243 8.21 11.52 -22.43
CA GLU A 243 7.71 11.11 -23.73
C GLU A 243 7.72 9.57 -23.85
N GLN A 244 6.68 9.04 -24.49
CA GLN A 244 6.67 7.66 -24.91
C GLN A 244 7.46 7.52 -26.21
N VAL A 245 8.28 6.49 -26.30
CA VAL A 245 9.15 6.22 -27.46
C VAL A 245 8.67 4.96 -28.12
N ASP A 246 8.36 5.02 -29.42
CA ASP A 246 8.08 3.86 -30.23
C ASP A 246 9.38 3.16 -30.63
N PHE A 247 9.34 1.85 -30.70
CA PHE A 247 10.46 1.06 -31.19
C PHE A 247 10.59 1.19 -32.71
N LYS A 248 11.80 1.27 -33.17
CA LYS A 248 12.11 1.31 -34.58
C LYS A 248 11.84 -0.03 -35.26
N ASP A 249 12.18 -1.12 -34.57
CA ASP A 249 12.01 -2.51 -35.00
C ASP A 249 12.04 -3.46 -33.79
N ASP A 250 11.75 -4.74 -34.03
CA ASP A 250 11.74 -5.78 -32.99
C ASP A 250 13.11 -6.00 -32.36
N GLU A 251 14.21 -5.79 -33.09
CA GLU A 251 15.58 -5.94 -32.59
C GLU A 251 15.91 -4.85 -31.57
N GLU A 252 15.51 -3.61 -31.87
CA GLU A 252 15.64 -2.48 -30.93
C GLU A 252 14.82 -2.73 -29.68
N ARG A 253 13.54 -3.14 -29.82
CA ARG A 253 12.67 -3.52 -28.67
C ARG A 253 13.33 -4.59 -27.81
N ASP A 254 13.78 -5.69 -28.41
CA ASP A 254 14.32 -6.84 -27.68
C ASP A 254 15.67 -6.49 -27.01
N SER A 255 16.50 -5.67 -27.65
CA SER A 255 17.74 -5.15 -27.10
C SER A 255 17.46 -4.28 -25.88
N LEU A 256 16.55 -3.35 -25.98
CA LEU A 256 16.17 -2.42 -24.92
C LEU A 256 15.47 -3.17 -23.77
N THR A 257 14.53 -4.07 -24.06
CA THR A 257 13.84 -4.90 -23.07
C THR A 257 14.83 -5.83 -22.35
N SER A 258 15.81 -6.40 -23.06
CA SER A 258 16.87 -7.21 -22.45
C SER A 258 17.76 -6.43 -21.50
N LEU A 259 18.05 -5.19 -21.80
CA LEU A 259 18.81 -4.29 -20.92
C LEU A 259 18.04 -4.01 -19.62
N TYR A 260 16.73 -3.81 -19.70
CA TYR A 260 15.90 -3.51 -18.53
C TYR A 260 15.57 -4.73 -17.67
N THR A 261 15.27 -5.87 -18.26
CA THR A 261 15.04 -7.11 -17.49
C THR A 261 16.29 -7.57 -16.73
N LYS A 262 17.50 -7.18 -17.19
CA LYS A 262 18.76 -7.40 -16.46
C LYS A 262 19.04 -6.32 -15.42
N ALA A 263 18.45 -5.15 -15.56
CA ALA A 263 18.61 -3.99 -14.69
C ALA A 263 17.34 -3.72 -13.87
N LEU A 264 16.84 -4.71 -13.13
CA LEU A 264 15.88 -4.49 -12.02
C LEU A 264 16.49 -3.66 -10.89
N VAL A 265 17.73 -3.21 -11.09
CA VAL A 265 18.46 -2.32 -10.22
C VAL A 265 18.92 -1.19 -11.12
N TYR A 266 18.40 0.02 -10.90
CA TYR A 266 18.88 1.22 -11.59
C TYR A 266 20.33 1.48 -11.20
N PRO A 267 21.34 1.18 -12.04
CA PRO A 267 22.66 1.69 -11.75
C PRO A 267 22.58 3.21 -11.92
N ALA A 268 23.01 3.95 -10.91
CA ALA A 268 23.25 5.38 -10.98
C ALA A 268 24.21 5.79 -12.13
N SER A 269 24.79 4.79 -12.81
CA SER A 269 25.70 4.92 -13.95
C SER A 269 25.05 4.69 -15.32
N TYR A 270 23.74 4.42 -15.41
CA TYR A 270 23.08 4.52 -16.69
C TYR A 270 23.10 5.99 -17.08
N ASN A 271 23.98 6.26 -18.00
CA ASN A 271 23.95 7.49 -18.74
C ASN A 271 22.60 7.50 -19.45
N THR A 272 21.62 8.13 -18.80
CA THR A 272 20.19 8.12 -19.15
C THR A 272 19.90 8.87 -20.44
N ASP A 273 20.93 9.16 -21.22
CA ASP A 273 20.89 10.04 -22.37
C ASP A 273 20.04 9.49 -23.53
N SER A 274 19.69 8.21 -23.49
CA SER A 274 18.90 7.59 -24.56
C SER A 274 17.96 6.47 -24.10
N ILE A 275 17.94 6.12 -22.82
CA ILE A 275 17.22 4.95 -22.35
C ILE A 275 16.16 5.38 -21.33
N GLY A 276 14.90 5.27 -21.71
CA GLY A 276 13.76 5.42 -20.84
C GLY A 276 13.50 4.18 -19.97
N ARG A 277 12.45 4.21 -19.16
CA ARG A 277 11.94 3.06 -18.44
C ARG A 277 10.98 2.27 -19.35
N SER A 278 11.03 0.95 -19.28
CA SER A 278 10.04 0.09 -19.94
C SER A 278 8.91 -0.23 -18.99
N PHE A 279 7.70 -0.28 -19.48
CA PHE A 279 6.55 -0.74 -18.74
C PHE A 279 5.76 -1.75 -19.56
N ARG A 280 5.06 -2.65 -18.88
CA ARG A 280 4.30 -3.71 -19.52
C ARG A 280 2.90 -3.22 -19.86
N LEU A 281 2.51 -3.40 -21.10
CA LEU A 281 1.14 -3.25 -21.56
C LEU A 281 0.53 -4.63 -21.66
N GLY A 282 -0.37 -4.99 -20.73
CA GLY A 282 -1.16 -6.22 -20.83
C GLY A 282 -0.35 -7.46 -21.24
N SER A 283 -0.84 -8.24 -22.15
CA SER A 283 -0.33 -9.54 -22.61
C SER A 283 1.05 -9.55 -23.29
N GLY A 284 2.04 -8.91 -22.71
CA GLY A 284 3.45 -9.05 -23.13
C GLY A 284 4.01 -7.92 -23.98
N GLU A 285 3.24 -6.90 -24.29
CA GLU A 285 3.74 -5.70 -24.95
C GLU A 285 4.48 -4.80 -23.95
N TYR A 286 5.56 -4.15 -24.41
CA TYR A 286 6.32 -3.18 -23.63
C TYR A 286 6.37 -1.86 -24.38
N LYS A 287 6.21 -0.76 -23.65
CA LYS A 287 6.48 0.59 -24.15
C LYS A 287 7.61 1.21 -23.39
N TRP A 288 8.22 2.21 -23.99
CA TRP A 288 9.31 2.97 -23.42
C TRP A 288 8.86 4.38 -23.08
N VAL A 289 9.30 4.85 -21.93
CA VAL A 289 9.23 6.26 -21.57
C VAL A 289 10.61 6.76 -21.22
N ARG A 290 10.88 7.98 -21.60
CA ARG A 290 12.10 8.68 -21.25
C ARG A 290 11.81 10.14 -20.93
N LYS A 291 12.74 10.79 -20.22
CA LYS A 291 12.70 12.24 -20.06
C LYS A 291 12.75 12.88 -21.45
N SER A 292 11.85 13.83 -21.72
CA SER A 292 11.84 14.57 -23.00
C SER A 292 13.12 15.38 -23.16
N ILE A 293 13.69 15.35 -24.36
CA ILE A 293 14.99 15.95 -24.66
C ILE A 293 14.80 17.34 -25.26
N VAL A 294 15.62 18.31 -24.84
CA VAL A 294 15.71 19.59 -25.54
C VAL A 294 16.31 19.36 -26.90
N ARG A 295 15.57 19.75 -27.95
CA ARG A 295 16.03 19.63 -29.35
C ARG A 295 16.27 20.99 -29.97
N ASP A 296 17.33 21.10 -30.75
CA ASP A 296 17.56 22.26 -31.62
C ASP A 296 16.44 22.33 -32.65
N GLN A 297 15.79 23.50 -32.74
CA GLN A 297 14.61 23.71 -33.57
C GLN A 297 14.87 23.59 -35.08
N VAL A 298 16.11 23.74 -35.51
CA VAL A 298 16.50 23.72 -36.95
C VAL A 298 16.95 22.30 -37.35
N THR A 299 17.81 21.71 -36.53
CA THR A 299 18.44 20.43 -36.86
C THR A 299 17.73 19.20 -36.28
N GLY A 300 16.81 19.42 -35.33
CA GLY A 300 16.13 18.32 -34.57
C GLY A 300 17.07 17.53 -33.63
N LYS A 301 18.35 17.90 -33.58
CA LYS A 301 19.34 17.16 -32.75
C LYS A 301 19.22 17.52 -31.26
N PRO A 302 19.58 16.56 -30.36
CA PRO A 302 19.63 16.86 -28.93
C PRO A 302 20.58 18.01 -28.63
N VAL A 303 20.14 18.97 -27.80
CA VAL A 303 20.98 20.02 -27.24
C VAL A 303 21.81 19.45 -26.10
N LYS A 304 23.09 19.81 -26.06
CA LYS A 304 24.01 19.43 -25.01
C LYS A 304 24.45 20.65 -24.20
N ASP A 305 24.73 20.45 -22.92
CA ASP A 305 25.31 21.45 -22.03
C ASP A 305 26.82 21.64 -22.30
N GLU A 306 27.47 22.49 -21.50
CA GLU A 306 28.91 22.76 -21.58
C GLU A 306 29.77 21.52 -21.30
N ASP A 307 29.26 20.54 -20.53
CA ASP A 307 29.91 19.29 -20.23
C ASP A 307 29.61 18.18 -21.27
N GLY A 308 28.87 18.49 -22.31
CA GLY A 308 28.49 17.57 -23.39
C GLY A 308 27.33 16.63 -23.02
N LYS A 309 26.64 16.87 -21.90
CA LYS A 309 25.47 16.08 -21.47
C LYS A 309 24.20 16.56 -22.15
N ILE A 310 23.29 15.65 -22.45
CA ILE A 310 21.99 15.98 -23.04
C ILE A 310 21.16 16.76 -22.03
N GLN A 311 20.53 17.85 -22.52
CA GLN A 311 19.58 18.65 -21.75
C GLN A 311 18.19 18.05 -21.84
N TYR A 312 17.51 17.95 -20.69
CA TYR A 312 16.13 17.47 -20.58
C TYR A 312 15.15 18.63 -20.41
N LEU A 313 13.93 18.43 -20.91
CA LEU A 313 12.84 19.38 -20.69
C LEU A 313 12.31 19.21 -19.26
N HIS A 314 12.31 20.31 -18.52
CA HIS A 314 11.54 20.40 -17.30
C HIS A 314 10.06 20.64 -17.64
N ASN A 315 9.18 19.98 -16.92
CA ASN A 315 7.75 20.13 -17.10
C ASN A 315 7.34 21.59 -16.86
N LYS A 316 6.88 22.25 -17.93
CA LYS A 316 6.43 23.65 -17.88
C LYS A 316 4.92 23.79 -18.09
N ALA A 317 4.27 22.73 -18.57
CA ALA A 317 2.83 22.73 -18.80
C ALA A 317 2.06 22.61 -17.50
N ILE A 318 2.58 21.79 -16.58
CA ILE A 318 2.00 21.57 -15.26
C ILE A 318 3.14 21.65 -14.24
N ASP A 319 2.99 22.44 -13.19
CA ASP A 319 3.86 22.34 -12.01
C ASP A 319 3.40 21.14 -11.18
N ALA A 320 3.83 19.93 -11.59
CA ALA A 320 3.39 18.69 -11.00
C ALA A 320 3.80 18.59 -9.52
N ILE A 321 4.95 19.14 -9.14
CA ILE A 321 5.40 19.19 -7.74
C ILE A 321 4.42 20.05 -6.91
N ALA A 322 4.05 21.22 -7.39
CA ALA A 322 3.10 22.09 -6.71
C ALA A 322 1.72 21.40 -6.60
N VAL A 323 1.28 20.72 -7.67
CA VAL A 323 0.02 19.95 -7.68
C VAL A 323 0.03 18.83 -6.65
N ILE A 324 1.08 18.01 -6.61
CA ILE A 324 1.20 16.91 -5.63
C ILE A 324 1.21 17.47 -4.21
N ASN A 325 1.99 18.53 -3.95
CA ASN A 325 2.05 19.16 -2.63
C ASN A 325 0.69 19.73 -2.21
N GLN A 326 -0.04 20.39 -3.12
CA GLN A 326 -1.39 20.90 -2.85
C GLN A 326 -2.35 19.77 -2.47
N LYS A 327 -2.28 18.63 -3.15
CA LYS A 327 -3.10 17.45 -2.83
C LYS A 327 -2.78 16.93 -1.42
N VAL A 328 -1.50 16.83 -1.08
CA VAL A 328 -1.05 16.41 0.26
C VAL A 328 -1.49 17.42 1.33
N ASP A 329 -1.43 18.72 1.06
CA ASP A 329 -1.88 19.75 2.00
C ASP A 329 -3.38 19.60 2.31
N LEU A 330 -4.21 19.38 1.29
CA LEU A 330 -5.63 19.10 1.50
C LEU A 330 -5.86 17.84 2.33
N ALA A 331 -5.04 16.79 2.13
CA ALA A 331 -5.11 15.59 2.94
C ALA A 331 -4.72 15.83 4.41
N ARG A 332 -3.70 16.66 4.66
CA ARG A 332 -3.31 17.09 6.02
C ARG A 332 -4.44 17.77 6.75
N GLU A 333 -5.05 18.78 6.10
CA GLU A 333 -6.16 19.53 6.67
C GLU A 333 -7.35 18.61 6.95
N TRP A 334 -7.75 17.79 5.99
CA TRP A 334 -8.88 16.90 6.12
C TRP A 334 -8.73 15.86 7.23
N LEU A 335 -7.59 15.20 7.34
CA LEU A 335 -7.32 14.23 8.41
C LEU A 335 -7.27 14.91 9.78
N LYS A 336 -6.68 16.10 9.85
CA LYS A 336 -6.59 16.87 11.10
C LYS A 336 -7.95 17.33 11.59
N GLU A 337 -8.77 17.90 10.71
CA GLU A 337 -10.07 18.47 11.07
C GLU A 337 -11.09 17.41 11.41
N ASN A 338 -11.14 16.33 10.64
CA ASN A 338 -12.21 15.33 10.76
C ASN A 338 -11.87 14.18 11.71
N TYR A 339 -10.58 13.82 11.82
CA TYR A 339 -10.14 12.64 12.57
C TYR A 339 -9.10 12.95 13.64
N GLN A 340 -8.66 14.20 13.75
CA GLN A 340 -7.61 14.66 14.68
C GLN A 340 -6.27 13.92 14.46
N ILE A 341 -6.03 13.44 13.25
CA ILE A 341 -4.81 12.76 12.83
C ILE A 341 -3.90 13.78 12.14
N ASP A 342 -2.69 13.92 12.65
CA ASP A 342 -1.63 14.65 12.00
C ASP A 342 -0.96 13.75 10.96
N LEU A 343 -1.12 14.06 9.66
CA LEU A 343 -0.63 13.22 8.57
C LEU A 343 0.89 13.10 8.54
N ASP A 344 1.62 14.17 8.87
CA ASP A 344 3.09 14.13 8.90
C ASP A 344 3.60 13.30 10.08
N LEU A 345 2.92 13.40 11.23
CA LEU A 345 3.22 12.55 12.37
C LEU A 345 2.88 11.09 12.10
N LEU A 346 1.77 10.82 11.38
CA LEU A 346 1.40 9.48 10.95
C LEU A 346 2.48 8.88 10.05
N ARG A 347 2.90 9.60 9.00
CA ARG A 347 4.00 9.22 8.12
C ARG A 347 5.28 8.92 8.92
N LYS A 348 5.67 9.85 9.78
CA LYS A 348 6.87 9.71 10.62
C LYS A 348 6.79 8.45 11.49
N THR A 349 5.66 8.23 12.16
CA THR A 349 5.47 7.07 13.04
C THR A 349 5.51 5.75 12.26
N VAL A 350 4.89 5.70 11.06
CA VAL A 350 4.97 4.53 10.17
C VAL A 350 6.44 4.23 9.83
N GLN A 351 7.19 5.24 9.43
CA GLN A 351 8.61 5.06 9.07
C GLN A 351 9.47 4.65 10.27
N GLU A 352 9.24 5.21 11.46
CA GLU A 352 9.94 4.82 12.69
C GLU A 352 9.62 3.39 13.16
N ARG A 353 8.44 2.86 12.78
CA ARG A 353 8.11 1.44 13.01
C ARG A 353 8.81 0.50 12.01
N GLN A 354 9.11 1.00 10.83
CA GLN A 354 9.74 0.24 9.74
C GLN A 354 11.26 0.30 9.77
N TYR A 355 11.82 1.44 10.16
CA TYR A 355 13.26 1.71 10.06
C TYR A 355 13.86 2.11 11.40
N MET A 356 15.14 1.87 11.52
CA MET A 356 15.93 2.34 12.66
C MET A 356 16.13 3.86 12.61
N THR A 357 16.15 4.48 13.78
CA THR A 357 16.45 5.90 13.96
C THR A 357 17.71 6.09 14.78
N ASP A 358 18.43 7.20 14.53
CA ASP A 358 19.52 7.67 15.37
C ASP A 358 18.99 8.36 16.64
N GLU A 359 19.90 8.86 17.47
CA GLU A 359 19.58 9.56 18.73
C GLU A 359 18.77 10.85 18.50
N ASN A 360 18.81 11.42 17.30
CA ASN A 360 18.07 12.63 16.92
C ASN A 360 16.72 12.32 16.26
N GLY A 361 16.37 11.03 16.08
CA GLY A 361 15.16 10.59 15.42
C GLY A 361 15.24 10.57 13.89
N ASN A 362 16.43 10.71 13.28
CA ASN A 362 16.62 10.58 11.85
C ASN A 362 16.71 9.10 11.47
N LEU A 363 16.13 8.73 10.34
CA LEU A 363 16.23 7.36 9.81
C LEU A 363 17.68 7.01 9.47
N ILE A 364 18.15 5.87 9.95
CA ILE A 364 19.50 5.38 9.67
C ILE A 364 19.53 4.83 8.25
N THR A 365 20.36 5.46 7.41
CA THR A 365 20.54 5.07 6.02
C THR A 365 21.70 4.08 5.85
N LYS A 366 21.64 3.31 4.80
CA LYS A 366 22.72 2.50 4.26
C LYS A 366 22.74 2.65 2.73
N THR A 367 23.88 2.44 2.11
CA THR A 367 23.99 2.42 0.66
C THR A 367 24.02 0.96 0.21
N ASP A 368 23.16 0.60 -0.73
CA ASP A 368 23.17 -0.74 -1.33
C ASP A 368 24.34 -0.92 -2.29
N GLY A 369 24.51 -2.16 -2.82
CA GLY A 369 25.61 -2.49 -3.75
C GLY A 369 25.59 -1.70 -5.07
N ASN A 370 24.51 -0.96 -5.36
CA ASN A 370 24.35 -0.15 -6.56
C ASN A 370 24.46 1.36 -6.28
N GLY A 371 24.76 1.74 -5.05
CA GLY A 371 24.85 3.14 -4.64
C GLY A 371 23.51 3.79 -4.29
N LYS A 372 22.38 3.04 -4.31
CA LYS A 372 21.08 3.57 -3.89
C LYS A 372 21.04 3.69 -2.35
N ILE A 373 20.53 4.83 -1.87
CA ILE A 373 20.26 5.02 -0.45
C ILE A 373 19.06 4.14 -0.06
N THR A 374 19.24 3.34 0.96
CA THR A 374 18.21 2.51 1.59
C THR A 374 18.24 2.74 3.11
N TYR A 375 17.26 2.20 3.82
CA TYR A 375 17.15 2.37 5.27
C TYR A 375 17.36 1.06 6.00
N VAL A 376 17.83 1.13 7.25
CA VAL A 376 18.04 -0.05 8.09
C VAL A 376 16.68 -0.56 8.58
N ASN A 377 16.29 -1.73 8.15
CA ASN A 377 15.03 -2.38 8.51
C ASN A 377 15.01 -2.71 10.02
N ARG A 378 14.07 -2.11 10.75
CA ARG A 378 13.94 -2.25 12.21
C ARG A 378 13.51 -3.66 12.63
N LEU A 379 12.70 -4.34 11.83
CA LEU A 379 12.19 -5.69 12.17
C LEU A 379 13.33 -6.72 12.35
N THR A 380 14.42 -6.52 11.63
CA THR A 380 15.58 -7.42 11.63
C THR A 380 16.65 -7.04 12.64
N GLN A 381 16.47 -5.95 13.38
CA GLN A 381 17.40 -5.49 14.40
C GLN A 381 17.00 -6.01 15.78
N PRO A 382 17.95 -6.03 16.74
CA PRO A 382 17.65 -6.38 18.13
C PRO A 382 16.48 -5.56 18.69
N ASP A 383 15.57 -6.22 19.38
CA ASP A 383 14.48 -5.56 20.09
C ASP A 383 15.06 -4.78 21.26
N PRO A 384 14.79 -3.47 21.39
CA PRO A 384 15.28 -2.66 22.53
C PRO A 384 14.87 -3.21 23.90
N GLN A 385 13.73 -3.93 23.99
CA GLN A 385 13.24 -4.52 25.22
C GLN A 385 13.80 -5.92 25.48
N ASN A 386 14.28 -6.60 24.42
CA ASN A 386 14.87 -7.93 24.49
C ASN A 386 15.99 -8.09 23.45
N PRO A 387 17.19 -7.56 23.71
CA PRO A 387 18.27 -7.48 22.73
C PRO A 387 18.84 -8.81 22.22
N GLU A 388 18.46 -9.92 22.84
CA GLU A 388 18.89 -11.26 22.42
C GLU A 388 18.12 -11.81 21.21
N GLN A 389 17.07 -11.11 20.80
CA GLN A 389 16.23 -11.49 19.66
C GLN A 389 15.91 -10.27 18.79
N THR A 390 15.51 -10.53 17.53
CA THR A 390 15.05 -9.45 16.65
C THR A 390 13.69 -8.91 17.10
N LEU A 391 13.36 -7.69 16.65
CA LEU A 391 12.02 -7.17 16.89
C LEU A 391 10.93 -8.07 16.31
N MET A 392 11.16 -8.67 15.11
CA MET A 392 10.19 -9.60 14.52
C MET A 392 9.98 -10.84 15.39
N ASP A 393 11.05 -11.40 15.97
CA ASP A 393 10.94 -12.53 16.90
C ASP A 393 10.12 -12.16 18.15
N SER A 394 10.32 -10.95 18.69
CA SER A 394 9.55 -10.44 19.82
C SER A 394 8.06 -10.31 19.48
N LEU A 395 7.75 -9.77 18.30
CA LEU A 395 6.37 -9.66 17.83
C LEU A 395 5.70 -11.03 17.68
N LEU A 396 6.38 -12.01 17.08
CA LEU A 396 5.85 -13.36 16.93
C LEU A 396 5.62 -14.07 18.28
N LYS A 397 6.48 -13.86 19.27
CA LYS A 397 6.30 -14.37 20.62
C LYS A 397 5.03 -13.87 21.33
N THR A 398 4.47 -12.73 20.89
CA THR A 398 3.16 -12.29 21.42
C THR A 398 2.04 -13.26 21.08
N ILE A 399 2.13 -13.99 19.96
CA ILE A 399 1.19 -15.06 19.62
C ILE A 399 1.46 -16.29 20.50
N ASP A 400 2.73 -16.64 20.72
CA ASP A 400 3.11 -17.82 21.51
C ASP A 400 2.64 -17.70 22.97
N ALA A 401 2.45 -16.49 23.49
CA ALA A 401 1.87 -16.24 24.81
C ALA A 401 0.43 -16.76 24.96
N TYR A 402 -0.27 -17.03 23.87
CA TYR A 402 -1.61 -17.64 23.87
C TYR A 402 -1.56 -19.18 23.79
N ALA A 403 -0.38 -19.76 23.60
CA ALA A 403 -0.25 -21.22 23.55
C ALA A 403 -0.66 -21.83 24.88
N VAL A 404 -1.44 -22.90 24.83
CA VAL A 404 -1.81 -23.65 26.03
C VAL A 404 -0.62 -24.53 26.43
N GLU A 405 -0.19 -24.41 27.67
CA GLU A 405 0.77 -25.38 28.21
C GLU A 405 0.17 -26.80 28.13
N LYS A 406 0.90 -27.74 27.49
CA LYS A 406 0.49 -29.13 27.32
C LYS A 406 0.89 -29.94 28.52
#